data_35b38cea06d26356e4f53cc6c2323216
#
_entry.id   35b38cea06d26356e4f53cc6c2323216
#
_cell.length_a   1.000
_cell.length_b   1.000
_cell.length_c   1.000
_cell.angle_alpha   90.00
_cell.angle_beta   90.00
_cell.angle_gamma   90.00
#
_symmetry.space_group_name_H-M   'P 1'
#
loop_
_entity.id
_entity.type
_entity.pdbx_description
1 polymer ?
#
loop_
_entity_poly.entity_id
_entity_poly.type
_entity_poly.pdbx_seq_one_letter_code
_entity_poly.pdbx_strand_id
1 'polypeptide(L)'
;MDVDHPEAAPRVLWDLSSDEQYGNPGSPVYRVQPDGQYLIRMQGDAIYLAGNGASPDGDRPFLDRFDLATRKSERLFRSDRDSLERFVAFTGNNGDRFLTWHQSPSSPPNAYLRTLAGAASASAPAGEAVFQSERVAVTHIPDPTPAVRAIKKRLVTYKRADGVDLSFTLYTPPGYVEGTRVPTILYAYPLDFADASKAGQVTGSQATFTRLRQYKLLLLAGYAIIDNASFPVIGDPKKAYDDYLPQLVADAKAAVDEAVRLGVADPERIGVTGHSHGALMTVNLIAHSDLFRAGVATSGSYNKTLTPFGFQNEKRSVWEAPQVYQTVSPFFSADKTKLPLLIMHGEDDANPGTTPLQSQKLFEAIRGNGGTARLVLLPHEPHWYSAMESQEQQIYEMVRWFDMYVKNAAPRAAATPAPAASAASAAN
;
A
#
# COMPACT_ATOMS: atom_id res chain seq x y z
N MET A 1 17.81 12.54 26.10
CA MET A 1 19.16 13.00 26.38
C MET A 1 19.02 14.43 26.88
N ASP A 2 19.63 14.74 28.02
CA ASP A 2 19.67 16.09 28.57
C ASP A 2 20.83 16.82 27.87
N VAL A 3 20.55 17.93 27.18
CA VAL A 3 21.61 18.66 26.44
C VAL A 3 22.53 19.44 27.38
N ASP A 4 22.07 19.77 28.58
CA ASP A 4 22.86 20.44 29.61
C ASP A 4 23.72 19.45 30.39
N HIS A 5 23.37 18.15 30.33
CA HIS A 5 24.06 17.04 30.97
C HIS A 5 24.25 15.87 29.97
N PRO A 6 25.06 16.04 28.91
CA PRO A 6 25.22 15.05 27.83
C PRO A 6 25.86 13.73 28.30
N GLU A 7 26.54 13.74 29.45
CA GLU A 7 27.08 12.54 30.11
C GLU A 7 26.02 11.69 30.79
N ALA A 8 24.81 12.20 31.06
CA ALA A 8 23.74 11.44 31.65
C ALA A 8 23.22 10.38 30.68
N ALA A 9 23.04 9.15 31.16
CA ALA A 9 22.49 8.06 30.36
C ALA A 9 21.11 8.43 29.82
N PRO A 10 20.83 8.24 28.52
CA PRO A 10 19.51 8.51 27.96
C PRO A 10 18.45 7.61 28.59
N ARG A 11 17.29 8.18 28.91
CA ARG A 11 16.15 7.44 29.43
C ARG A 11 15.30 6.96 28.25
N VAL A 12 15.23 5.64 28.02
CA VAL A 12 14.36 5.04 27.00
C VAL A 12 12.90 5.19 27.45
N LEU A 13 12.05 5.75 26.58
CA LEU A 13 10.61 5.85 26.78
C LEU A 13 9.88 4.68 26.15
N TRP A 14 10.26 4.32 24.92
CA TRP A 14 9.72 3.19 24.15
C TRP A 14 10.88 2.43 23.50
N ASP A 15 10.78 1.12 23.53
CA ASP A 15 11.67 0.19 22.83
C ASP A 15 10.77 -0.71 21.96
N LEU A 16 10.54 -0.30 20.75
CA LEU A 16 9.63 -0.93 19.80
C LEU A 16 10.30 -1.12 18.45
N SER A 17 9.95 -2.19 17.75
CA SER A 17 10.32 -2.33 16.35
C SER A 17 9.75 -1.18 15.53
N SER A 18 10.49 -0.73 14.52
CA SER A 18 9.98 0.23 13.51
C SER A 18 8.75 -0.30 12.76
N ASP A 19 8.61 -1.62 12.69
CA ASP A 19 7.52 -2.29 11.99
C ASP A 19 6.25 -2.41 12.85
N GLU A 20 6.33 -2.10 14.17
CA GLU A 20 5.21 -2.18 15.09
C GLU A 20 4.18 -1.07 14.82
N GLN A 21 2.96 -1.48 14.39
CA GLN A 21 1.88 -0.55 14.09
C GLN A 21 0.85 -0.47 15.23
N TYR A 22 0.48 -1.62 15.83
CA TYR A 22 -0.60 -1.66 16.85
C TYR A 22 -0.19 -1.07 18.18
N GLY A 23 1.07 -1.24 18.58
CA GLY A 23 1.66 -0.66 19.79
C GLY A 23 2.30 0.71 19.59
N ASN A 24 2.18 1.32 18.40
CA ASN A 24 2.83 2.58 18.09
C ASN A 24 2.24 3.72 18.95
N PRO A 25 3.06 4.41 19.78
CA PRO A 25 2.58 5.47 20.67
C PRO A 25 2.21 6.76 19.94
N GLY A 26 2.41 6.84 18.65
CA GLY A 26 2.29 8.06 17.86
C GLY A 26 3.57 8.89 17.84
N SER A 27 3.51 10.00 17.13
CA SER A 27 4.62 10.95 17.00
C SER A 27 4.40 12.16 17.88
N PRO A 28 5.48 12.75 18.45
CA PRO A 28 5.38 13.98 19.19
C PRO A 28 4.74 15.10 18.36
N VAL A 29 3.86 15.87 18.98
CA VAL A 29 3.29 17.07 18.38
C VAL A 29 4.26 18.23 18.59
N TYR A 30 4.56 18.95 17.52
CA TYR A 30 5.46 20.10 17.54
C TYR A 30 4.71 21.41 17.52
N ARG A 31 5.36 22.46 18.00
CA ARG A 31 5.00 23.86 17.78
C ARG A 31 6.10 24.55 16.99
N VAL A 32 5.71 25.41 16.07
CA VAL A 32 6.64 26.25 15.33
C VAL A 32 6.96 27.46 16.19
N GLN A 33 8.24 27.77 16.35
CA GLN A 33 8.71 28.97 17.03
C GLN A 33 8.73 30.17 16.06
N PRO A 34 8.79 31.42 16.55
CA PRO A 34 8.87 32.59 15.69
C PRO A 34 10.08 32.62 14.75
N ASP A 35 11.14 31.92 15.11
CA ASP A 35 12.36 31.74 14.30
C ASP A 35 12.26 30.60 13.28
N GLY A 36 11.10 29.92 13.18
CA GLY A 36 10.84 28.81 12.29
C GLY A 36 11.29 27.44 12.82
N GLN A 37 11.88 27.36 14.00
CA GLN A 37 12.27 26.08 14.59
C GLN A 37 11.06 25.30 15.11
N TYR A 38 11.19 23.97 15.11
CA TYR A 38 10.19 23.05 15.61
C TYR A 38 10.60 22.53 16.99
N LEU A 39 9.80 22.85 18.01
CA LEU A 39 9.98 22.29 19.35
C LEU A 39 8.82 21.35 19.69
N ILE A 40 9.10 20.29 20.43
CA ILE A 40 8.05 19.41 20.97
C ILE A 40 7.14 20.27 21.86
N ARG A 41 5.82 20.14 21.62
CA ARG A 41 4.84 20.83 22.45
C ARG A 41 4.77 20.20 23.84
N MET A 42 5.04 20.98 24.84
CA MET A 42 4.97 20.57 26.25
C MET A 42 3.92 21.37 27.03
N GLN A 43 3.34 20.72 28.04
CA GLN A 43 2.50 21.37 29.05
C GLN A 43 2.89 20.77 30.41
N GLY A 44 3.66 21.49 31.20
CA GLY A 44 4.34 20.95 32.37
C GLY A 44 5.28 19.82 31.94
N ASP A 45 5.20 18.68 32.62
CA ASP A 45 5.96 17.48 32.32
C ASP A 45 5.30 16.57 31.25
N ALA A 46 4.24 17.02 30.59
CA ALA A 46 3.55 16.25 29.58
C ALA A 46 3.90 16.73 28.16
N ILE A 47 3.99 15.76 27.23
CA ILE A 47 4.04 15.97 25.79
C ILE A 47 2.75 15.45 25.15
N TYR A 48 2.52 15.83 23.90
CA TYR A 48 1.38 15.33 23.12
C TYR A 48 1.87 14.39 22.02
N LEU A 49 1.13 13.30 21.81
CA LEU A 49 1.41 12.27 20.81
C LEU A 49 0.19 12.12 19.90
N ALA A 50 0.39 12.20 18.59
CA ALA A 50 -0.65 11.94 17.61
C ALA A 50 -0.27 10.73 16.76
N GLY A 51 -1.18 9.79 16.59
CA GLY A 51 -0.91 8.55 15.86
C GLY A 51 -2.06 8.06 15.01
N ASN A 52 -1.76 7.12 14.13
CA ASN A 52 -2.75 6.48 13.25
C ASN A 52 -3.68 5.53 14.02
N GLY A 53 -3.22 4.95 15.15
CA GLY A 53 -4.01 4.03 15.94
C GLY A 53 -4.40 2.78 15.16
N ALA A 54 -3.43 2.17 14.48
CA ALA A 54 -3.64 0.93 13.74
C ALA A 54 -4.22 -0.17 14.63
N SER A 55 -5.07 -1.00 14.07
CA SER A 55 -5.71 -2.12 14.76
C SER A 55 -6.13 -3.20 13.74
N PRO A 56 -6.50 -4.41 14.17
CA PRO A 56 -7.03 -5.43 13.27
C PRO A 56 -8.23 -4.99 12.43
N ASP A 57 -9.00 -4.01 12.90
CA ASP A 57 -10.15 -3.42 12.20
C ASP A 57 -9.78 -2.21 11.32
N GLY A 58 -8.50 -1.84 11.29
CA GLY A 58 -7.99 -0.65 10.61
C GLY A 58 -7.64 0.50 11.56
N ASP A 59 -7.22 1.62 10.95
CA ASP A 59 -6.77 2.80 11.69
C ASP A 59 -7.91 3.54 12.39
N ARG A 60 -7.66 3.89 13.65
CA ARG A 60 -8.47 4.85 14.43
C ARG A 60 -7.56 5.91 15.03
N PRO A 61 -7.26 7.00 14.29
CA PRO A 61 -6.35 8.04 14.73
C PRO A 61 -6.69 8.61 16.09
N PHE A 62 -5.64 9.01 16.82
CA PHE A 62 -5.76 9.49 18.18
C PHE A 62 -4.85 10.68 18.49
N LEU A 63 -5.15 11.34 19.61
CA LEU A 63 -4.31 12.34 20.26
C LEU A 63 -4.23 11.98 21.75
N ASP A 64 -3.01 11.79 22.25
CA ASP A 64 -2.71 11.51 23.64
C ASP A 64 -1.94 12.65 24.31
N ARG A 65 -2.14 12.83 25.60
CA ARG A 65 -1.26 13.55 26.50
C ARG A 65 -0.45 12.52 27.27
N PHE A 66 0.87 12.56 27.12
CA PHE A 66 1.79 11.62 27.75
C PHE A 66 2.64 12.33 28.81
N ASP A 67 2.51 11.90 30.04
CA ASP A 67 3.27 12.42 31.17
C ASP A 67 4.64 11.74 31.26
N LEU A 68 5.71 12.53 31.13
CA LEU A 68 7.10 12.03 31.10
C LEU A 68 7.58 11.49 32.45
N ALA A 69 7.02 11.99 33.56
CA ALA A 69 7.40 11.56 34.90
C ALA A 69 6.77 10.21 35.27
N THR A 70 5.46 10.09 35.06
CA THR A 70 4.69 8.88 35.39
C THR A 70 4.65 7.84 34.28
N ARG A 71 4.99 8.22 33.04
CA ARG A 71 4.89 7.42 31.81
C ARG A 71 3.47 6.96 31.50
N LYS A 72 2.47 7.74 31.88
CA LYS A 72 1.06 7.43 31.59
C LYS A 72 0.55 8.26 30.42
N SER A 73 -0.20 7.61 29.53
CA SER A 73 -0.97 8.24 28.47
C SER A 73 -2.40 8.49 28.90
N GLU A 74 -2.92 9.64 28.57
CA GLU A 74 -4.32 10.01 28.65
C GLU A 74 -4.82 10.34 27.26
N ARG A 75 -5.81 9.58 26.76
CA ARG A 75 -6.33 9.75 25.40
C ARG A 75 -7.31 10.91 25.36
N LEU A 76 -6.89 12.03 24.77
CA LEU A 76 -7.70 13.22 24.63
C LEU A 76 -8.73 13.10 23.52
N PHE A 77 -8.38 12.39 22.44
CA PHE A 77 -9.22 12.20 21.26
C PHE A 77 -8.94 10.84 20.61
N ARG A 78 -9.99 10.22 20.06
CA ARG A 78 -9.90 9.08 19.17
C ARG A 78 -10.94 9.19 18.08
N SER A 79 -10.58 8.84 16.83
CA SER A 79 -11.52 8.75 15.72
C SER A 79 -12.60 7.69 15.95
N ASP A 80 -13.82 7.98 15.52
CA ASP A 80 -14.92 7.02 15.52
C ASP A 80 -14.62 5.83 14.57
N ARG A 81 -15.40 4.75 14.67
CA ARG A 81 -15.17 3.54 13.85
C ARG A 81 -15.67 3.70 12.41
N ASP A 82 -16.69 4.53 12.17
CA ASP A 82 -17.35 4.77 10.88
C ASP A 82 -16.80 5.99 10.13
N SER A 83 -15.83 6.67 10.70
CA SER A 83 -15.16 7.83 10.14
C SER A 83 -13.67 7.78 10.38
N LEU A 84 -12.90 8.51 9.58
CA LEU A 84 -11.48 8.74 9.79
C LEU A 84 -11.27 10.20 10.11
N GLU A 85 -10.93 10.48 11.36
CA GLU A 85 -10.62 11.83 11.81
C GLU A 85 -9.21 11.90 12.41
N ARG A 86 -8.39 12.80 11.92
CA ARG A 86 -6.99 12.95 12.33
C ARG A 86 -6.77 14.32 12.97
N PHE A 87 -6.00 14.34 14.05
CA PHE A 87 -5.45 15.56 14.61
C PHE A 87 -4.59 16.28 13.56
N VAL A 88 -4.69 17.62 13.54
CA VAL A 88 -3.90 18.48 12.65
C VAL A 88 -2.99 19.38 13.46
N ALA A 89 -3.56 20.22 14.32
CA ALA A 89 -2.80 21.18 15.11
C ALA A 89 -3.64 21.70 16.29
N PHE A 90 -2.98 22.10 17.36
CA PHE A 90 -3.63 22.89 18.42
C PHE A 90 -3.86 24.32 17.98
N THR A 91 -4.99 24.91 18.41
CA THR A 91 -5.36 26.30 18.11
C THR A 91 -5.12 27.26 19.28
N GLY A 92 -4.48 26.83 20.33
CA GLY A 92 -4.21 27.64 21.54
C GLY A 92 -3.12 27.01 22.38
N ASN A 93 -2.84 27.64 23.52
CA ASN A 93 -1.78 27.19 24.41
C ASN A 93 -2.23 26.14 25.45
N ASN A 94 -3.53 26.05 25.74
CA ASN A 94 -4.06 25.24 26.84
C ASN A 94 -4.20 23.72 26.50
N GLY A 95 -4.05 23.33 25.23
CA GLY A 95 -4.18 21.92 24.82
C GLY A 95 -5.62 21.39 24.79
N ASP A 96 -6.61 22.25 24.98
CA ASP A 96 -8.04 21.94 25.03
C ASP A 96 -8.77 22.14 23.71
N ARG A 97 -8.15 22.85 22.74
CA ARG A 97 -8.73 23.16 21.43
C ARG A 97 -7.75 22.81 20.33
N PHE A 98 -8.25 22.06 19.32
CA PHE A 98 -7.43 21.62 18.21
C PHE A 98 -8.24 21.44 16.92
N LEU A 99 -7.57 21.55 15.80
CA LEU A 99 -8.09 21.25 14.47
C LEU A 99 -7.96 19.76 14.17
N THR A 100 -8.97 19.23 13.52
CA THR A 100 -8.96 17.89 12.96
C THR A 100 -9.34 17.91 11.50
N TRP A 101 -9.00 16.83 10.80
CA TRP A 101 -9.39 16.56 9.43
C TRP A 101 -10.25 15.31 9.42
N HIS A 102 -11.55 15.47 9.20
CA HIS A 102 -12.55 14.40 9.28
C HIS A 102 -13.06 14.04 7.90
N GLN A 103 -13.25 12.76 7.66
CA GLN A 103 -13.91 12.19 6.48
C GLN A 103 -14.67 10.91 6.85
N SER A 104 -15.60 10.50 5.98
CA SER A 104 -16.24 9.19 6.04
C SER A 104 -16.44 8.64 4.62
N PRO A 105 -16.91 7.41 4.43
CA PRO A 105 -17.19 6.89 3.09
C PRO A 105 -18.13 7.77 2.26
N SER A 106 -19.06 8.50 2.92
CA SER A 106 -20.04 9.39 2.28
C SER A 106 -19.73 10.88 2.39
N SER A 107 -18.78 11.28 3.23
CA SER A 107 -18.45 12.69 3.46
C SER A 107 -17.01 12.99 3.10
N PRO A 108 -16.74 13.96 2.20
CA PRO A 108 -15.39 14.34 1.85
C PRO A 108 -14.63 14.94 3.04
N PRO A 109 -13.28 14.95 2.98
CA PRO A 109 -12.48 15.53 4.05
C PRO A 109 -12.82 17.01 4.28
N ASN A 110 -13.14 17.35 5.55
CA ASN A 110 -13.39 18.69 6.01
C ASN A 110 -12.65 18.95 7.32
N ALA A 111 -12.23 20.21 7.53
CA ALA A 111 -11.61 20.64 8.75
C ALA A 111 -12.65 20.95 9.82
N TYR A 112 -12.37 20.53 11.04
CA TYR A 112 -13.21 20.81 12.22
C TYR A 112 -12.36 21.37 13.34
N LEU A 113 -12.94 22.28 14.11
CA LEU A 113 -12.43 22.72 15.40
C LEU A 113 -13.07 21.82 16.47
N ARG A 114 -12.24 21.17 17.26
CA ARG A 114 -12.64 20.42 18.46
C ARG A 114 -12.28 21.19 19.72
N THR A 115 -13.19 21.19 20.67
CA THR A 115 -12.98 21.71 22.01
C THR A 115 -13.29 20.61 23.01
N LEU A 116 -12.32 20.26 23.85
CA LEU A 116 -12.54 19.29 24.93
C LEU A 116 -13.55 19.85 25.92
N ALA A 117 -14.56 19.06 26.27
CA ALA A 117 -15.65 19.44 27.15
C ALA A 117 -15.73 18.47 28.34
N GLY A 118 -15.97 19.02 29.53
CA GLY A 118 -16.15 18.25 30.74
C GLY A 118 -14.86 17.72 31.39
N ALA A 119 -15.02 16.97 32.47
CA ALA A 119 -13.93 16.31 33.16
C ALA A 119 -13.56 15.00 32.47
N ALA A 120 -12.31 14.57 32.62
CA ALA A 120 -11.88 13.24 32.17
C ALA A 120 -12.70 12.15 32.83
N SER A 121 -13.18 11.19 32.05
CA SER A 121 -13.92 10.03 32.55
C SER A 121 -12.96 8.93 32.99
N ALA A 122 -12.93 8.65 34.29
CA ALA A 122 -12.15 7.53 34.82
C ALA A 122 -12.69 6.15 34.39
N SER A 123 -13.91 6.09 33.83
CA SER A 123 -14.57 4.87 33.37
C SER A 123 -14.52 4.69 31.85
N ALA A 124 -13.75 5.50 31.11
CA ALA A 124 -13.60 5.33 29.69
C ALA A 124 -12.99 3.95 29.37
N PRO A 125 -13.54 3.20 28.38
CA PRO A 125 -12.94 1.93 27.97
C PRO A 125 -11.48 2.11 27.54
N ALA A 126 -10.68 1.06 27.72
CA ALA A 126 -9.28 1.10 27.33
C ALA A 126 -9.12 1.48 25.85
N GLY A 127 -8.27 2.49 25.61
CA GLY A 127 -8.00 3.00 24.26
C GLY A 127 -9.03 3.98 23.71
N GLU A 128 -10.14 4.26 24.38
CA GLU A 128 -11.09 5.33 24.01
C GLU A 128 -10.71 6.67 24.68
N ALA A 129 -11.25 7.76 24.10
CA ALA A 129 -11.03 9.10 24.65
C ALA A 129 -11.64 9.25 26.04
N VAL A 130 -10.87 9.82 26.97
CA VAL A 130 -11.35 10.09 28.33
C VAL A 130 -12.14 11.40 28.44
N PHE A 131 -12.03 12.27 27.43
CA PHE A 131 -12.81 13.51 27.34
C PHE A 131 -13.87 13.41 26.26
N GLN A 132 -14.99 14.05 26.50
CA GLN A 132 -15.91 14.42 25.43
C GLN A 132 -15.37 15.65 24.71
N SER A 133 -15.71 15.81 23.44
CA SER A 133 -15.35 17.00 22.68
C SER A 133 -16.50 17.49 21.81
N GLU A 134 -16.73 18.77 21.81
CA GLU A 134 -17.61 19.42 20.84
C GLU A 134 -16.87 19.63 19.52
N ARG A 135 -17.58 19.51 18.41
CA ARG A 135 -17.03 19.63 17.07
C ARG A 135 -17.81 20.64 16.25
N VAL A 136 -17.09 21.65 15.73
CA VAL A 136 -17.64 22.70 14.85
C VAL A 136 -16.92 22.65 13.51
N ALA A 137 -17.67 22.61 12.41
CA ALA A 137 -17.11 22.62 11.07
C ALA A 137 -16.43 23.96 10.75
N VAL A 138 -15.20 23.89 10.23
CA VAL A 138 -14.42 25.04 9.74
C VAL A 138 -14.53 25.14 8.22
N THR A 139 -14.59 24.01 7.52
CA THR A 139 -14.79 23.95 6.07
C THR A 139 -16.03 23.14 5.70
N HIS A 140 -16.59 23.42 4.51
CA HIS A 140 -17.81 22.81 4.00
C HIS A 140 -17.58 22.37 2.55
N ILE A 141 -16.55 21.56 2.31
CA ILE A 141 -16.21 21.04 0.98
C ILE A 141 -17.29 20.04 0.58
N PRO A 142 -18.03 20.28 -0.53
CA PRO A 142 -19.06 19.36 -1.00
C PRO A 142 -18.45 18.10 -1.60
N ASP A 143 -19.27 17.05 -1.77
CA ASP A 143 -18.85 15.86 -2.51
C ASP A 143 -18.70 16.19 -4.00
N PRO A 144 -17.49 16.13 -4.57
CA PRO A 144 -17.28 16.44 -5.99
C PRO A 144 -17.70 15.30 -6.92
N THR A 145 -17.97 14.10 -6.39
CA THR A 145 -18.22 12.89 -7.17
C THR A 145 -19.33 12.01 -6.59
N PRO A 146 -20.57 12.52 -6.43
CA PRO A 146 -21.63 11.76 -5.77
C PRO A 146 -21.98 10.45 -6.50
N ALA A 147 -21.81 10.38 -7.83
CA ALA A 147 -22.08 9.19 -8.62
C ALA A 147 -21.24 7.97 -8.22
N VAL A 148 -20.06 8.16 -7.60
CA VAL A 148 -19.18 7.05 -7.19
C VAL A 148 -19.48 6.55 -5.76
N ARG A 149 -20.47 7.10 -5.06
CA ARG A 149 -20.85 6.65 -3.69
C ARG A 149 -21.44 5.22 -3.67
N ALA A 150 -21.88 4.72 -4.82
CA ALA A 150 -22.35 3.33 -4.96
C ALA A 150 -21.19 2.29 -4.91
N ILE A 151 -19.95 2.71 -5.04
CA ILE A 151 -18.78 1.84 -4.92
C ILE A 151 -18.64 1.40 -3.46
N LYS A 152 -18.67 0.09 -3.25
CA LYS A 152 -18.45 -0.51 -1.93
C LYS A 152 -17.00 -0.90 -1.77
N LYS A 153 -16.50 -0.80 -0.54
CA LYS A 153 -15.18 -1.29 -0.14
C LYS A 153 -15.24 -1.99 1.19
N ARG A 154 -14.41 -3.02 1.37
CA ARG A 154 -14.28 -3.74 2.63
C ARG A 154 -12.85 -4.20 2.85
N LEU A 155 -12.43 -4.26 4.10
CA LEU A 155 -11.21 -4.95 4.50
C LEU A 155 -11.45 -6.47 4.39
N VAL A 156 -10.47 -7.16 3.83
CA VAL A 156 -10.43 -8.63 3.78
C VAL A 156 -9.12 -9.05 4.42
N THR A 157 -9.19 -9.93 5.41
CA THR A 157 -8.04 -10.54 6.08
C THR A 157 -7.98 -12.02 5.73
N TYR A 158 -6.81 -12.55 5.48
CA TYR A 158 -6.58 -13.92 5.05
C TYR A 158 -5.17 -14.35 5.45
N LYS A 159 -4.82 -15.60 5.19
CA LYS A 159 -3.48 -16.13 5.49
C LYS A 159 -2.77 -16.61 4.24
N ARG A 160 -1.47 -16.34 4.20
CA ARG A 160 -0.56 -17.00 3.27
C ARG A 160 -0.38 -18.47 3.69
N ALA A 161 0.04 -19.33 2.80
CA ALA A 161 0.16 -20.77 3.05
C ALA A 161 1.11 -21.14 4.22
N ASP A 162 2.08 -20.29 4.49
CA ASP A 162 3.01 -20.42 5.65
C ASP A 162 2.47 -19.84 6.95
N GLY A 163 1.20 -19.37 6.96
CA GLY A 163 0.52 -18.86 8.15
C GLY A 163 0.64 -17.35 8.37
N VAL A 164 1.40 -16.62 7.56
CA VAL A 164 1.51 -15.15 7.65
C VAL A 164 0.15 -14.52 7.42
N ASP A 165 -0.25 -13.63 8.32
CA ASP A 165 -1.48 -12.86 8.18
C ASP A 165 -1.30 -11.80 7.08
N LEU A 166 -2.28 -11.70 6.20
CA LEU A 166 -2.31 -10.74 5.09
C LEU A 166 -3.67 -10.05 5.04
N SER A 167 -3.71 -8.92 4.33
CA SER A 167 -4.96 -8.20 4.11
C SER A 167 -4.96 -7.44 2.78
N PHE A 168 -6.15 -7.11 2.31
CA PHE A 168 -6.36 -6.15 1.23
C PHE A 168 -7.67 -5.40 1.41
N THR A 169 -7.83 -4.27 0.74
CA THR A 169 -9.12 -3.63 0.57
C THR A 169 -9.76 -4.11 -0.72
N LEU A 170 -10.92 -4.76 -0.63
CA LEU A 170 -11.69 -5.16 -1.80
C LEU A 170 -12.67 -4.05 -2.19
N TYR A 171 -12.53 -3.53 -3.41
CA TYR A 171 -13.51 -2.64 -4.03
C TYR A 171 -14.33 -3.39 -5.07
N THR A 172 -15.65 -3.17 -5.08
CA THR A 172 -16.54 -3.68 -6.12
C THR A 172 -17.11 -2.54 -6.97
N PRO A 173 -17.31 -2.75 -8.29
CA PRO A 173 -17.78 -1.71 -9.19
C PRO A 173 -19.20 -1.23 -8.83
N PRO A 174 -19.62 -0.04 -9.32
CA PRO A 174 -21.01 0.39 -9.19
C PRO A 174 -21.97 -0.64 -9.77
N GLY A 175 -23.06 -0.92 -9.07
CA GLY A 175 -24.06 -1.90 -9.50
C GLY A 175 -23.64 -3.36 -9.34
N TYR A 176 -22.52 -3.64 -8.65
CA TYR A 176 -22.10 -5.02 -8.37
C TYR A 176 -23.19 -5.81 -7.62
N VAL A 177 -23.47 -7.00 -8.13
CA VAL A 177 -24.39 -7.96 -7.50
C VAL A 177 -23.56 -9.01 -6.77
N GLU A 178 -23.82 -9.17 -5.46
CA GLU A 178 -23.09 -10.11 -4.61
C GLU A 178 -23.16 -11.54 -5.17
N GLY A 179 -22.00 -12.22 -5.17
CA GLY A 179 -21.86 -13.56 -5.74
C GLY A 179 -21.61 -13.60 -7.25
N THR A 180 -21.64 -12.47 -7.94
CA THR A 180 -21.26 -12.39 -9.38
C THR A 180 -19.75 -12.23 -9.51
N ARG A 181 -19.11 -13.12 -10.29
CA ARG A 181 -17.69 -12.99 -10.58
C ARG A 181 -17.43 -11.94 -11.66
N VAL A 182 -16.53 -11.02 -11.39
CA VAL A 182 -16.17 -9.92 -12.30
C VAL A 182 -14.69 -9.93 -12.60
N PRO A 183 -14.25 -9.34 -13.75
CA PRO A 183 -12.83 -9.11 -13.99
C PRO A 183 -12.24 -8.29 -12.86
N THR A 184 -11.03 -8.68 -12.41
CA THR A 184 -10.44 -8.14 -11.19
C THR A 184 -9.01 -7.70 -11.43
N ILE A 185 -8.63 -6.57 -10.84
CA ILE A 185 -7.25 -6.04 -10.91
C ILE A 185 -6.64 -6.08 -9.51
N LEU A 186 -5.45 -6.67 -9.40
CA LEU A 186 -4.64 -6.64 -8.20
C LEU A 186 -3.67 -5.46 -8.26
N TYR A 187 -3.65 -4.65 -7.20
CA TYR A 187 -2.66 -3.62 -6.95
C TYR A 187 -1.98 -3.86 -5.61
N ALA A 188 -0.64 -3.90 -5.62
CA ALA A 188 0.18 -4.05 -4.43
C ALA A 188 1.50 -3.27 -4.56
N TYR A 189 2.15 -3.08 -3.41
CA TYR A 189 3.48 -2.54 -3.29
C TYR A 189 4.22 -3.34 -2.23
N PRO A 190 5.23 -4.16 -2.58
CA PRO A 190 5.97 -4.96 -1.61
C PRO A 190 6.67 -4.09 -0.57
N LEU A 191 6.59 -4.51 0.68
CA LEU A 191 7.22 -3.86 1.84
C LEU A 191 8.07 -4.87 2.60
N ASP A 192 9.17 -4.40 3.17
CA ASP A 192 10.14 -5.23 3.86
C ASP A 192 9.85 -5.28 5.36
N PHE A 193 9.94 -6.49 5.94
CA PHE A 193 9.72 -6.75 7.37
C PHE A 193 10.77 -7.70 7.91
N ALA A 194 11.25 -7.40 9.13
CA ALA A 194 12.14 -8.31 9.85
C ALA A 194 11.37 -9.41 10.60
N ASP A 195 10.09 -9.17 10.93
CA ASP A 195 9.25 -10.03 11.75
C ASP A 195 7.90 -10.29 11.08
N ALA A 196 7.58 -11.55 10.84
CA ALA A 196 6.32 -12.01 10.25
C ALA A 196 5.09 -11.55 11.05
N SER A 197 5.19 -11.45 12.38
CA SER A 197 4.08 -11.00 13.24
C SER A 197 3.73 -9.53 13.05
N LYS A 198 4.67 -8.72 12.56
CA LYS A 198 4.48 -7.30 12.25
C LYS A 198 4.02 -7.10 10.81
N ALA A 199 4.49 -7.94 9.91
CA ALA A 199 4.12 -7.92 8.49
C ALA A 199 2.61 -8.08 8.25
N GLY A 200 1.92 -8.82 9.15
CA GLY A 200 0.48 -9.05 9.09
C GLY A 200 -0.39 -7.96 9.71
N GLN A 201 0.21 -6.93 10.31
CA GLN A 201 -0.56 -5.86 10.95
C GLN A 201 -1.31 -5.02 9.91
N VAL A 202 -2.62 -4.87 10.11
CA VAL A 202 -3.49 -4.08 9.24
C VAL A 202 -3.20 -2.59 9.43
N THR A 203 -3.09 -1.86 8.32
CA THR A 203 -2.95 -0.40 8.29
C THR A 203 -3.98 0.21 7.34
N GLY A 204 -4.26 1.50 7.54
CA GLY A 204 -5.27 2.20 6.76
C GLY A 204 -6.68 2.03 7.33
N SER A 205 -7.67 2.66 6.72
CA SER A 205 -9.05 2.64 7.21
C SER A 205 -10.07 2.51 6.08
N GLN A 206 -11.09 1.70 6.31
CA GLN A 206 -12.24 1.60 5.41
C GLN A 206 -13.21 2.79 5.57
N ALA A 207 -13.08 3.55 6.65
CA ALA A 207 -13.89 4.74 6.93
C ALA A 207 -13.43 6.01 6.17
N THR A 208 -12.59 5.86 5.16
CA THR A 208 -12.13 6.98 4.31
C THR A 208 -13.12 7.30 3.20
N PHE A 209 -13.14 8.56 2.76
CA PHE A 209 -13.88 8.96 1.56
C PHE A 209 -13.34 8.28 0.31
N THR A 210 -14.23 7.68 -0.49
CA THR A 210 -13.82 6.99 -1.72
C THR A 210 -13.48 8.01 -2.80
N ARG A 211 -12.20 8.07 -3.15
CA ARG A 211 -11.68 8.86 -4.26
C ARG A 211 -11.18 7.92 -5.35
N LEU A 212 -11.64 8.15 -6.57
CA LEU A 212 -11.13 7.43 -7.72
C LEU A 212 -9.97 8.21 -8.34
N ARG A 213 -8.82 7.58 -8.36
CA ARG A 213 -7.60 8.07 -8.99
C ARG A 213 -6.87 6.92 -9.65
N GLN A 214 -6.18 7.17 -10.74
CA GLN A 214 -5.35 6.18 -11.43
C GLN A 214 -6.11 4.86 -11.67
N TYR A 215 -5.50 3.71 -11.36
CA TYR A 215 -6.09 2.38 -11.54
C TYR A 215 -7.47 2.20 -10.88
N LYS A 216 -7.83 2.97 -9.83
CA LYS A 216 -9.18 2.88 -9.21
C LYS A 216 -10.29 3.36 -10.15
N LEU A 217 -9.99 4.10 -11.20
CA LEU A 217 -10.95 4.45 -12.25
C LEU A 217 -11.44 3.21 -13.04
N LEU A 218 -10.68 2.10 -13.01
CA LEU A 218 -11.12 0.81 -13.58
C LEU A 218 -12.40 0.27 -12.94
N LEU A 219 -12.77 0.70 -11.72
CA LEU A 219 -14.07 0.40 -11.11
C LEU A 219 -15.23 0.87 -11.99
N LEU A 220 -15.09 2.04 -12.64
CA LEU A 220 -16.11 2.57 -13.56
C LEU A 220 -16.19 1.77 -14.87
N ALA A 221 -15.15 1.06 -15.22
CA ALA A 221 -15.11 0.12 -16.33
C ALA A 221 -15.58 -1.31 -15.95
N GLY A 222 -16.10 -1.50 -14.73
CA GLY A 222 -16.71 -2.75 -14.28
C GLY A 222 -15.72 -3.78 -13.71
N TYR A 223 -14.51 -3.37 -13.33
CA TYR A 223 -13.55 -4.22 -12.63
C TYR A 223 -13.76 -4.16 -11.12
N ALA A 224 -13.56 -5.27 -10.41
CA ALA A 224 -13.23 -5.24 -9.00
C ALA A 224 -11.73 -4.94 -8.81
N ILE A 225 -11.38 -4.38 -7.64
CA ILE A 225 -9.99 -4.08 -7.33
C ILE A 225 -9.62 -4.68 -5.98
N ILE A 226 -8.58 -5.51 -5.98
CA ILE A 226 -7.82 -5.91 -4.81
C ILE A 226 -6.79 -4.82 -4.59
N ASP A 227 -7.08 -3.91 -3.65
CA ASP A 227 -6.31 -2.68 -3.42
C ASP A 227 -5.42 -2.81 -2.19
N ASN A 228 -4.21 -2.28 -2.30
CA ASN A 228 -3.25 -2.26 -1.19
C ASN A 228 -3.09 -3.64 -0.54
N ALA A 229 -2.98 -4.67 -1.39
CA ALA A 229 -2.76 -6.02 -0.91
C ALA A 229 -1.42 -6.10 -0.17
N SER A 230 -1.41 -6.76 0.98
CA SER A 230 -0.19 -6.99 1.76
C SER A 230 0.73 -7.93 0.99
N PHE A 231 1.93 -7.44 0.69
CA PHE A 231 3.00 -8.17 -0.01
C PHE A 231 4.29 -8.02 0.79
N PRO A 232 4.39 -8.69 1.95
CA PRO A 232 5.56 -8.58 2.80
C PRO A 232 6.72 -9.42 2.28
N VAL A 233 7.90 -8.79 2.18
CA VAL A 233 9.19 -9.46 2.03
C VAL A 233 9.76 -9.64 3.44
N ILE A 234 9.67 -10.84 3.97
CA ILE A 234 9.99 -11.13 5.37
C ILE A 234 11.32 -11.85 5.44
N GLY A 235 12.20 -11.40 6.34
CA GLY A 235 13.46 -12.08 6.62
C GLY A 235 14.49 -11.20 7.31
N ASP A 236 15.65 -11.77 7.58
CA ASP A 236 16.83 -11.02 8.04
C ASP A 236 17.09 -9.87 7.05
N PRO A 237 17.15 -8.61 7.50
CA PRO A 237 17.38 -7.46 6.63
C PRO A 237 18.62 -7.58 5.73
N LYS A 238 19.59 -8.43 6.10
CA LYS A 238 20.77 -8.71 5.29
C LYS A 238 20.56 -9.76 4.19
N LYS A 239 19.46 -10.50 4.20
CA LYS A 239 19.20 -11.65 3.32
C LYS A 239 17.75 -11.78 2.84
N ALA A 240 16.84 -10.87 3.23
CA ALA A 240 15.41 -10.98 2.91
C ALA A 240 15.13 -11.10 1.41
N TYR A 241 15.97 -10.50 0.58
CA TYR A 241 15.84 -10.57 -0.88
C TYR A 241 16.35 -11.86 -1.52
N ASP A 242 16.99 -12.75 -0.75
CA ASP A 242 17.36 -14.09 -1.25
C ASP A 242 16.09 -14.90 -1.61
N ASP A 243 15.00 -14.71 -0.85
CA ASP A 243 13.70 -15.35 -1.03
C ASP A 243 12.60 -14.40 -1.57
N TYR A 244 12.98 -13.27 -2.16
CA TYR A 244 12.03 -12.26 -2.66
C TYR A 244 10.98 -12.83 -3.60
N LEU A 245 11.43 -13.54 -4.64
CA LEU A 245 10.54 -14.02 -5.70
C LEU A 245 9.54 -15.10 -5.22
N PRO A 246 9.95 -16.13 -4.46
CA PRO A 246 9.02 -17.08 -3.85
C PRO A 246 7.97 -16.42 -2.96
N GLN A 247 8.36 -15.48 -2.11
CA GLN A 247 7.43 -14.75 -1.24
C GLN A 247 6.42 -13.94 -2.06
N LEU A 248 6.91 -13.20 -3.07
CA LEU A 248 6.08 -12.40 -3.96
C LEU A 248 4.98 -13.23 -4.64
N VAL A 249 5.33 -14.41 -5.16
CA VAL A 249 4.37 -15.32 -5.82
C VAL A 249 3.38 -15.91 -4.80
N ALA A 250 3.84 -16.22 -3.59
CA ALA A 250 2.99 -16.72 -2.51
C ALA A 250 1.98 -15.68 -2.04
N ASP A 251 2.40 -14.41 -1.91
CA ASP A 251 1.52 -13.30 -1.56
C ASP A 251 0.44 -13.07 -2.62
N ALA A 252 0.84 -13.04 -3.89
CA ALA A 252 -0.08 -12.89 -5.01
C ALA A 252 -1.11 -14.02 -5.06
N LYS A 253 -0.63 -15.26 -4.90
CA LYS A 253 -1.51 -16.43 -4.90
C LYS A 253 -2.53 -16.38 -3.76
N ALA A 254 -2.10 -16.04 -2.56
CA ALA A 254 -2.98 -15.94 -1.41
C ALA A 254 -4.05 -14.86 -1.59
N ALA A 255 -3.68 -13.69 -2.14
CA ALA A 255 -4.62 -12.61 -2.41
C ALA A 255 -5.65 -12.98 -3.50
N VAL A 256 -5.19 -13.60 -4.59
CA VAL A 256 -6.06 -14.06 -5.69
C VAL A 256 -7.00 -15.17 -5.21
N ASP A 257 -6.47 -16.20 -4.54
CA ASP A 257 -7.26 -17.31 -4.02
C ASP A 257 -8.39 -16.81 -3.09
N GLU A 258 -8.08 -15.86 -2.22
CA GLU A 258 -9.07 -15.29 -1.30
C GLU A 258 -10.15 -14.51 -2.06
N ALA A 259 -9.81 -13.68 -3.04
CA ALA A 259 -10.79 -12.93 -3.83
C ALA A 259 -11.70 -13.87 -4.68
N VAL A 260 -11.14 -14.98 -5.17
CA VAL A 260 -11.88 -16.03 -5.87
C VAL A 260 -12.80 -16.79 -4.90
N ARG A 261 -12.31 -17.14 -3.69
CA ARG A 261 -13.09 -17.79 -2.64
C ARG A 261 -14.28 -16.95 -2.20
N LEU A 262 -14.10 -15.63 -2.12
CA LEU A 262 -15.19 -14.67 -1.83
C LEU A 262 -16.23 -14.56 -2.94
N GLY A 263 -16.03 -15.21 -4.09
CA GLY A 263 -16.96 -15.20 -5.23
C GLY A 263 -16.96 -13.90 -6.03
N VAL A 264 -15.97 -13.01 -5.83
CA VAL A 264 -15.86 -11.72 -6.52
C VAL A 264 -14.96 -11.82 -7.74
N ALA A 265 -13.73 -12.34 -7.58
CA ALA A 265 -12.81 -12.46 -8.69
C ALA A 265 -13.14 -13.64 -9.60
N ASP A 266 -13.13 -13.38 -10.90
CA ASP A 266 -13.14 -14.44 -11.91
C ASP A 266 -11.70 -14.91 -12.14
N PRO A 267 -11.34 -16.17 -11.82
CA PRO A 267 -9.99 -16.67 -11.95
C PRO A 267 -9.44 -16.61 -13.39
N GLU A 268 -10.33 -16.60 -14.39
CA GLU A 268 -9.97 -16.47 -15.79
C GLU A 268 -9.77 -15.02 -16.25
N ARG A 269 -10.08 -14.02 -15.41
CA ARG A 269 -10.05 -12.60 -15.77
C ARG A 269 -9.40 -11.74 -14.69
N ILE A 270 -8.14 -12.06 -14.35
CA ILE A 270 -7.38 -11.30 -13.36
C ILE A 270 -6.20 -10.59 -14.03
N GLY A 271 -6.07 -9.29 -13.78
CA GLY A 271 -4.92 -8.48 -14.17
C GLY A 271 -4.13 -8.03 -12.94
N VAL A 272 -2.90 -7.57 -13.15
CA VAL A 272 -2.04 -7.03 -12.10
C VAL A 272 -1.46 -5.69 -12.51
N THR A 273 -1.36 -4.76 -11.56
CA THR A 273 -0.73 -3.46 -11.80
C THR A 273 0.04 -2.98 -10.57
N GLY A 274 1.03 -2.16 -10.82
CA GLY A 274 1.83 -1.54 -9.76
C GLY A 274 2.64 -0.37 -10.28
N HIS A 275 3.09 0.45 -9.33
CA HIS A 275 3.91 1.62 -9.58
C HIS A 275 5.26 1.46 -8.86
N SER A 276 6.36 1.93 -9.48
CA SER A 276 7.69 1.92 -8.85
C SER A 276 8.13 0.49 -8.48
N HIS A 277 8.35 0.19 -7.20
CA HIS A 277 8.64 -1.17 -6.73
C HIS A 277 7.44 -2.13 -6.96
N GLY A 278 6.20 -1.61 -6.96
CA GLY A 278 5.02 -2.38 -7.39
C GLY A 278 5.02 -2.72 -8.89
N ALA A 279 5.66 -1.91 -9.74
CA ALA A 279 5.85 -2.24 -11.15
C ALA A 279 6.89 -3.36 -11.34
N LEU A 280 7.97 -3.37 -10.55
CA LEU A 280 8.91 -4.49 -10.46
C LEU A 280 8.18 -5.79 -10.08
N MET A 281 7.33 -5.73 -9.05
CA MET A 281 6.46 -6.83 -8.63
C MET A 281 5.59 -7.30 -9.79
N THR A 282 4.90 -6.38 -10.47
CA THR A 282 4.00 -6.70 -11.59
C THR A 282 4.71 -7.53 -12.66
N VAL A 283 5.90 -7.11 -13.11
CA VAL A 283 6.64 -7.81 -14.16
C VAL A 283 7.16 -9.16 -13.67
N ASN A 284 7.63 -9.25 -12.43
CA ASN A 284 8.03 -10.53 -11.84
C ASN A 284 6.86 -11.52 -11.77
N LEU A 285 5.67 -11.07 -11.35
CA LEU A 285 4.48 -11.92 -11.29
C LEU A 285 4.03 -12.41 -12.67
N ILE A 286 4.12 -11.56 -13.70
CA ILE A 286 3.83 -11.94 -15.09
C ILE A 286 4.83 -12.97 -15.62
N ALA A 287 6.10 -12.90 -15.22
CA ALA A 287 7.15 -13.80 -15.68
C ALA A 287 7.18 -15.14 -14.90
N HIS A 288 6.69 -15.17 -13.66
CA HIS A 288 6.91 -16.28 -12.73
C HIS A 288 5.62 -16.86 -12.12
N SER A 289 4.44 -16.49 -12.62
CA SER A 289 3.17 -17.08 -12.18
C SER A 289 2.15 -17.16 -13.32
N ASP A 290 1.18 -18.07 -13.18
CA ASP A 290 0.05 -18.23 -14.10
C ASP A 290 -1.25 -17.54 -13.56
N LEU A 291 -1.12 -16.71 -12.52
CA LEU A 291 -2.26 -16.12 -11.84
C LEU A 291 -2.99 -15.07 -12.69
N PHE A 292 -2.27 -14.39 -13.57
CA PHE A 292 -2.75 -13.19 -14.28
C PHE A 292 -2.92 -13.43 -15.78
N ARG A 293 -3.65 -12.53 -16.43
CA ARG A 293 -3.87 -12.51 -17.88
C ARG A 293 -3.05 -11.41 -18.57
N ALA A 294 -2.82 -10.33 -17.89
CA ALA A 294 -2.03 -9.19 -18.35
C ALA A 294 -1.54 -8.36 -17.18
N GLY A 295 -0.50 -7.55 -17.42
CA GLY A 295 0.04 -6.60 -16.47
C GLY A 295 0.10 -5.18 -17.00
N VAL A 296 0.06 -4.20 -16.08
CA VAL A 296 0.39 -2.80 -16.34
C VAL A 296 1.41 -2.35 -15.31
N ALA A 297 2.60 -1.96 -15.76
CA ALA A 297 3.72 -1.57 -14.93
C ALA A 297 4.06 -0.08 -15.16
N THR A 298 4.02 0.75 -14.11
CA THR A 298 4.24 2.19 -14.21
C THR A 298 5.49 2.63 -13.46
N SER A 299 6.38 3.38 -14.11
CA SER A 299 7.63 3.99 -13.56
C SER A 299 8.46 3.00 -12.74
N GLY A 300 8.70 1.81 -13.27
CA GLY A 300 9.35 0.72 -12.54
C GLY A 300 10.87 0.66 -12.70
N SER A 301 11.47 -0.16 -11.84
CA SER A 301 12.89 -0.52 -11.88
C SER A 301 13.02 -2.00 -12.20
N TYR A 302 13.41 -2.35 -13.40
CA TYR A 302 13.34 -3.74 -13.89
C TYR A 302 14.68 -4.43 -13.98
N ASN A 303 15.77 -3.68 -13.88
CA ASN A 303 17.14 -4.19 -13.82
C ASN A 303 17.88 -3.55 -12.64
N LYS A 304 17.99 -4.28 -11.54
CA LYS A 304 18.62 -3.80 -10.30
C LYS A 304 20.13 -3.65 -10.40
N THR A 305 20.77 -4.24 -11.42
CA THR A 305 22.20 -4.00 -11.65
C THR A 305 22.52 -2.53 -11.99
N LEU A 306 21.51 -1.74 -12.38
CA LEU A 306 21.65 -0.29 -12.57
C LEU A 306 21.60 0.51 -11.25
N THR A 307 21.31 -0.14 -10.13
CA THR A 307 21.44 0.41 -8.77
C THR A 307 22.37 -0.49 -7.95
N PRO A 308 23.68 -0.54 -8.28
CA PRO A 308 24.56 -1.63 -7.87
C PRO A 308 24.94 -1.63 -6.39
N PHE A 309 24.60 -0.58 -5.63
CA PHE A 309 24.94 -0.43 -4.21
C PHE A 309 23.71 -0.57 -3.29
N GLY A 310 22.68 -1.27 -3.74
CA GLY A 310 21.49 -1.55 -2.95
C GLY A 310 20.18 -1.02 -3.58
N PHE A 311 19.07 -1.52 -3.07
CA PHE A 311 17.71 -1.09 -3.44
C PHE A 311 16.75 -1.50 -2.33
N GLN A 312 15.77 -0.66 -2.01
CA GLN A 312 14.88 -0.87 -0.87
C GLN A 312 15.72 -1.18 0.41
N ASN A 313 15.48 -2.29 1.09
CA ASN A 313 16.27 -2.71 2.24
C ASN A 313 17.45 -3.63 1.89
N GLU A 314 17.65 -4.02 0.63
CA GLU A 314 18.87 -4.70 0.21
C GLU A 314 20.06 -3.76 0.28
N LYS A 315 21.03 -4.09 1.11
CA LYS A 315 22.21 -3.26 1.37
C LYS A 315 23.49 -3.82 0.75
N ARG A 316 23.47 -5.09 0.34
CA ARG A 316 24.61 -5.71 -0.36
C ARG A 316 24.72 -5.13 -1.76
N SER A 317 25.93 -4.89 -2.21
CA SER A 317 26.22 -4.49 -3.58
C SER A 317 25.99 -5.65 -4.57
N VAL A 318 25.90 -5.33 -5.85
CA VAL A 318 25.79 -6.35 -6.91
C VAL A 318 26.95 -7.34 -6.92
N TRP A 319 28.12 -6.93 -6.48
CA TRP A 319 29.32 -7.80 -6.41
C TRP A 319 29.31 -8.72 -5.18
N GLU A 320 28.62 -8.33 -4.10
CA GLU A 320 28.45 -9.14 -2.89
C GLU A 320 27.31 -10.16 -3.04
N ALA A 321 26.23 -9.80 -3.76
CA ALA A 321 25.04 -10.64 -3.92
C ALA A 321 24.54 -10.68 -5.38
N PRO A 322 25.36 -11.07 -6.38
CA PRO A 322 24.99 -11.00 -7.80
C PRO A 322 23.75 -11.79 -8.14
N GLN A 323 23.51 -12.92 -7.48
CA GLN A 323 22.34 -13.77 -7.70
C GLN A 323 21.04 -13.09 -7.29
N VAL A 324 21.07 -12.31 -6.19
CA VAL A 324 19.90 -11.54 -5.72
C VAL A 324 19.51 -10.50 -6.76
N TYR A 325 20.48 -9.73 -7.23
CA TYR A 325 20.26 -8.72 -8.26
C TYR A 325 19.69 -9.30 -9.55
N GLN A 326 20.19 -10.46 -9.96
CA GLN A 326 19.70 -11.15 -11.13
C GLN A 326 18.28 -11.69 -10.92
N THR A 327 18.02 -12.35 -9.80
CA THR A 327 16.71 -12.98 -9.50
C THR A 327 15.61 -11.95 -9.34
N VAL A 328 15.89 -10.85 -8.64
CA VAL A 328 14.92 -9.77 -8.40
C VAL A 328 14.62 -8.97 -9.67
N SER A 329 15.53 -8.95 -10.64
CA SER A 329 15.40 -8.16 -11.88
C SER A 329 14.64 -8.93 -12.97
N PRO A 330 13.38 -8.61 -13.25
CA PRO A 330 12.61 -9.29 -14.29
C PRO A 330 13.16 -9.09 -15.70
N PHE A 331 14.07 -8.14 -15.90
CA PHE A 331 14.82 -7.99 -17.13
C PHE A 331 15.52 -9.31 -17.56
N PHE A 332 16.09 -10.03 -16.59
CA PHE A 332 16.74 -11.33 -16.86
C PHE A 332 15.76 -12.50 -17.09
N SER A 333 14.46 -12.25 -16.91
CA SER A 333 13.37 -13.20 -17.20
C SER A 333 12.45 -12.69 -18.31
N ALA A 334 12.93 -11.74 -19.15
CA ALA A 334 12.13 -11.19 -20.24
C ALA A 334 11.74 -12.24 -21.30
N ASP A 335 12.53 -13.29 -21.46
CA ASP A 335 12.23 -14.47 -22.31
C ASP A 335 11.03 -15.27 -21.81
N LYS A 336 10.72 -15.21 -20.51
CA LYS A 336 9.57 -15.86 -19.86
C LYS A 336 8.31 -14.98 -19.87
N THR A 337 8.45 -13.68 -20.16
CA THR A 337 7.32 -12.72 -20.19
C THR A 337 6.50 -12.90 -21.47
N LYS A 338 5.61 -13.90 -21.47
CA LYS A 338 4.74 -14.22 -22.62
C LYS A 338 3.36 -13.56 -22.52
N LEU A 339 2.92 -13.21 -21.33
CA LEU A 339 1.66 -12.50 -21.10
C LEU A 339 1.77 -11.02 -21.50
N PRO A 340 0.67 -10.41 -21.97
CA PRO A 340 0.68 -9.01 -22.39
C PRO A 340 1.08 -8.05 -21.26
N LEU A 341 2.05 -7.17 -21.53
CA LEU A 341 2.54 -6.16 -20.58
C LEU A 341 2.50 -4.76 -21.17
N LEU A 342 1.73 -3.86 -20.54
CA LEU A 342 1.80 -2.42 -20.78
C LEU A 342 2.82 -1.81 -19.81
N ILE A 343 3.78 -1.08 -20.34
CA ILE A 343 4.81 -0.35 -19.59
C ILE A 343 4.57 1.14 -19.80
N MET A 344 4.45 1.90 -18.73
CA MET A 344 4.29 3.36 -18.80
C MET A 344 5.37 4.04 -17.95
N HIS A 345 5.90 5.19 -18.42
CA HIS A 345 6.96 5.89 -17.71
C HIS A 345 6.92 7.39 -18.00
N GLY A 346 7.17 8.22 -16.99
CA GLY A 346 7.41 9.66 -17.18
C GLY A 346 8.81 9.92 -17.73
N GLU A 347 8.94 10.73 -18.77
CA GLU A 347 10.24 10.98 -19.41
C GLU A 347 11.21 11.74 -18.53
N ASP A 348 10.70 12.56 -17.58
CA ASP A 348 11.50 13.33 -16.62
C ASP A 348 11.62 12.64 -15.25
N ASP A 349 11.42 11.31 -15.19
CA ASP A 349 11.64 10.55 -13.96
C ASP A 349 13.13 10.55 -13.57
N ALA A 350 13.46 11.41 -12.60
CA ALA A 350 14.81 11.60 -12.09
C ALA A 350 15.13 10.69 -10.88
N ASN A 351 14.22 9.78 -10.51
CA ASN A 351 14.51 8.80 -9.45
C ASN A 351 15.63 7.85 -9.92
N PRO A 352 16.76 7.77 -9.20
CA PRO A 352 17.93 7.00 -9.65
C PRO A 352 17.64 5.53 -9.94
N GLY A 353 16.65 4.94 -9.24
CA GLY A 353 16.29 3.53 -9.40
C GLY A 353 15.34 3.27 -10.57
N THR A 354 14.60 4.26 -11.04
CA THR A 354 13.47 4.09 -11.96
C THR A 354 13.55 5.00 -13.20
N THR A 355 14.75 5.34 -13.65
CA THR A 355 14.89 6.18 -14.85
C THR A 355 14.16 5.55 -16.07
N PRO A 356 13.69 6.34 -17.07
CA PRO A 356 12.97 5.84 -18.24
C PRO A 356 13.71 4.75 -19.02
N LEU A 357 15.05 4.73 -18.93
CA LEU A 357 15.90 3.69 -19.51
C LEU A 357 15.49 2.28 -19.05
N GLN A 358 15.05 2.12 -17.80
CA GLN A 358 14.58 0.85 -17.26
C GLN A 358 13.42 0.28 -18.08
N SER A 359 12.43 1.11 -18.38
CA SER A 359 11.25 0.74 -19.17
C SER A 359 11.57 0.49 -20.63
N GLN A 360 12.41 1.32 -21.23
CA GLN A 360 12.84 1.16 -22.62
C GLN A 360 13.56 -0.18 -22.82
N LYS A 361 14.52 -0.50 -21.95
CA LYS A 361 15.29 -1.75 -22.07
C LYS A 361 14.47 -2.99 -21.75
N LEU A 362 13.54 -2.94 -20.81
CA LEU A 362 12.61 -4.03 -20.59
C LEU A 362 11.70 -4.26 -21.81
N PHE A 363 11.15 -3.20 -22.39
CA PHE A 363 10.33 -3.30 -23.61
C PHE A 363 11.09 -3.93 -24.76
N GLU A 364 12.32 -3.48 -25.04
CA GLU A 364 13.19 -4.06 -26.06
C GLU A 364 13.42 -5.58 -25.82
N ALA A 365 13.73 -5.95 -24.57
CA ALA A 365 14.00 -7.33 -24.19
C ALA A 365 12.76 -8.24 -24.39
N ILE A 366 11.58 -7.81 -23.94
CA ILE A 366 10.35 -8.58 -24.11
C ILE A 366 10.00 -8.72 -25.58
N ARG A 367 10.06 -7.63 -26.36
CA ARG A 367 9.74 -7.65 -27.80
C ARG A 367 10.73 -8.49 -28.57
N GLY A 368 12.03 -8.40 -28.26
CA GLY A 368 13.08 -9.20 -28.89
C GLY A 368 12.91 -10.71 -28.65
N ASN A 369 12.31 -11.11 -27.52
CA ASN A 369 11.98 -12.49 -27.20
C ASN A 369 10.57 -12.92 -27.66
N GLY A 370 9.90 -12.12 -28.52
CA GLY A 370 8.60 -12.42 -29.10
C GLY A 370 7.41 -12.22 -28.15
N GLY A 371 7.61 -11.59 -27.00
CA GLY A 371 6.55 -11.26 -26.06
C GLY A 371 5.66 -10.11 -26.53
N THR A 372 4.46 -10.00 -25.97
CA THR A 372 3.52 -8.91 -26.24
C THR A 372 3.73 -7.77 -25.25
N ALA A 373 4.29 -6.66 -25.72
CA ALA A 373 4.50 -5.48 -24.89
C ALA A 373 4.16 -4.21 -25.64
N ARG A 374 3.70 -3.19 -24.88
CA ARG A 374 3.52 -1.80 -25.31
C ARG A 374 4.26 -0.88 -24.35
N LEU A 375 5.00 0.08 -24.87
CA LEU A 375 5.65 1.14 -24.10
C LEU A 375 4.95 2.46 -24.38
N VAL A 376 4.62 3.20 -23.31
CA VAL A 376 4.09 4.58 -23.35
C VAL A 376 5.01 5.44 -22.51
N LEU A 377 5.64 6.42 -23.14
CA LEU A 377 6.40 7.46 -22.47
C LEU A 377 5.54 8.72 -22.38
N LEU A 378 5.50 9.31 -21.20
CA LEU A 378 4.70 10.51 -20.90
C LEU A 378 5.65 11.71 -20.83
N PRO A 379 5.60 12.64 -21.81
CA PRO A 379 6.49 13.79 -21.85
C PRO A 379 6.37 14.66 -20.60
N HIS A 380 7.50 15.13 -20.10
CA HIS A 380 7.60 16.05 -18.96
C HIS A 380 7.03 15.54 -17.63
N GLU A 381 6.69 14.26 -17.54
CA GLU A 381 6.22 13.68 -16.30
C GLU A 381 7.37 13.13 -15.46
N PRO A 382 7.38 13.45 -14.16
CA PRO A 382 8.31 12.87 -13.20
C PRO A 382 7.89 11.45 -12.79
N HIS A 383 8.41 10.94 -11.67
CA HIS A 383 8.09 9.62 -11.13
C HIS A 383 6.58 9.39 -10.91
N TRP A 384 5.82 10.43 -10.51
CA TRP A 384 4.36 10.45 -10.38
C TRP A 384 3.77 11.40 -11.41
N TYR A 385 2.82 10.92 -12.22
CA TYR A 385 2.21 11.72 -13.28
C TYR A 385 1.24 12.75 -12.68
N SER A 386 1.43 14.01 -13.02
CA SER A 386 0.73 15.15 -12.43
C SER A 386 -0.16 15.90 -13.42
N ALA A 387 0.24 16.00 -14.69
CA ALA A 387 -0.58 16.65 -15.70
C ALA A 387 -1.87 15.87 -15.96
N MET A 388 -2.97 16.58 -16.13
CA MET A 388 -4.28 15.98 -16.35
C MET A 388 -4.29 15.11 -17.59
N GLU A 389 -3.71 15.59 -18.68
CA GLU A 389 -3.59 14.88 -19.95
C GLU A 389 -2.82 13.57 -19.81
N SER A 390 -1.76 13.56 -19.02
CA SER A 390 -0.97 12.36 -18.72
C SER A 390 -1.76 11.35 -17.88
N GLN A 391 -2.54 11.82 -16.91
CA GLN A 391 -3.41 10.96 -16.11
C GLN A 391 -4.56 10.39 -16.95
N GLU A 392 -5.15 11.18 -17.84
CA GLU A 392 -6.16 10.73 -18.81
C GLU A 392 -5.59 9.69 -19.78
N GLN A 393 -4.39 9.95 -20.32
CA GLN A 393 -3.70 9.00 -21.18
C GLN A 393 -3.38 7.69 -20.40
N GLN A 394 -2.92 7.79 -19.16
CA GLN A 394 -2.65 6.62 -18.32
C GLN A 394 -3.90 5.75 -18.19
N ILE A 395 -5.04 6.34 -17.80
CA ILE A 395 -6.26 5.54 -17.60
C ILE A 395 -6.83 5.01 -18.91
N TYR A 396 -6.75 5.77 -20.00
CA TYR A 396 -7.15 5.30 -21.32
C TYR A 396 -6.38 4.05 -21.74
N GLU A 397 -5.04 4.07 -21.60
CA GLU A 397 -4.19 2.93 -21.95
C GLU A 397 -4.46 1.74 -21.03
N MET A 398 -4.66 1.96 -19.71
CA MET A 398 -4.96 0.90 -18.76
C MET A 398 -6.30 0.23 -19.05
N VAL A 399 -7.37 1.01 -19.29
CA VAL A 399 -8.71 0.47 -19.63
C VAL A 399 -8.63 -0.34 -20.90
N ARG A 400 -8.04 0.23 -21.97
CA ARG A 400 -7.90 -0.44 -23.26
C ARG A 400 -7.12 -1.76 -23.13
N TRP A 401 -6.01 -1.75 -22.38
CA TRP A 401 -5.15 -2.91 -22.19
C TRP A 401 -5.86 -4.03 -21.43
N PHE A 402 -6.46 -3.69 -20.31
CA PHE A 402 -7.17 -4.68 -19.50
C PHE A 402 -8.48 -5.15 -20.17
N ASP A 403 -9.20 -4.28 -20.88
CA ASP A 403 -10.38 -4.73 -21.64
C ASP A 403 -9.98 -5.76 -22.71
N MET A 404 -8.89 -5.53 -23.41
CA MET A 404 -8.42 -6.44 -24.47
C MET A 404 -7.92 -7.79 -23.91
N TYR A 405 -7.11 -7.77 -22.85
CA TYR A 405 -6.34 -8.91 -22.41
C TYR A 405 -6.84 -9.56 -21.11
N VAL A 406 -7.76 -8.94 -20.40
CA VAL A 406 -8.34 -9.48 -19.15
C VAL A 406 -9.85 -9.66 -19.31
N LYS A 407 -10.61 -8.55 -19.50
CA LYS A 407 -12.07 -8.58 -19.46
C LYS A 407 -12.67 -9.36 -20.63
N ASN A 408 -12.17 -9.13 -21.85
CA ASN A 408 -12.66 -9.74 -23.08
C ASN A 408 -11.69 -10.81 -23.63
N ALA A 409 -10.73 -11.26 -22.80
CA ALA A 409 -9.81 -12.31 -23.19
C ALA A 409 -10.55 -13.64 -23.46
N ALA A 410 -10.13 -14.37 -24.47
CA ALA A 410 -10.60 -15.74 -24.69
C ALA A 410 -10.26 -16.61 -23.46
N PRO A 411 -11.07 -17.63 -23.13
CA PRO A 411 -10.72 -18.59 -22.08
C PRO A 411 -9.32 -19.15 -22.29
N ARG A 412 -8.63 -19.49 -21.20
CA ARG A 412 -7.36 -20.20 -21.30
C ARG A 412 -7.58 -21.53 -21.99
N ALA A 413 -6.67 -21.91 -22.90
CA ALA A 413 -6.67 -23.28 -23.46
C ALA A 413 -6.57 -24.26 -22.29
N ALA A 414 -7.42 -25.28 -22.28
CA ALA A 414 -7.32 -26.36 -21.30
C ALA A 414 -5.89 -26.89 -21.30
N ALA A 415 -5.28 -27.03 -20.15
CA ALA A 415 -3.96 -27.64 -20.04
C ALA A 415 -4.05 -29.04 -20.67
N THR A 416 -3.28 -29.28 -21.72
CA THR A 416 -3.17 -30.62 -22.29
C THR A 416 -2.63 -31.53 -21.18
N PRO A 417 -3.33 -32.62 -20.80
CA PRO A 417 -2.81 -33.53 -19.79
C PRO A 417 -1.42 -33.98 -20.22
N ALA A 418 -0.45 -33.89 -19.29
CA ALA A 418 0.87 -34.45 -19.56
C ALA A 418 0.71 -35.90 -20.00
N PRO A 419 1.40 -36.37 -21.07
CA PRO A 419 1.32 -37.76 -21.49
C PRO A 419 1.66 -38.63 -20.28
N ALA A 420 0.76 -39.56 -19.96
CA ALA A 420 0.96 -40.50 -18.89
C ALA A 420 2.31 -41.20 -19.15
N ALA A 421 3.22 -41.06 -18.16
CA ALA A 421 4.49 -41.79 -18.22
C ALA A 421 4.18 -43.27 -18.47
N SER A 422 4.53 -43.77 -19.66
CA SER A 422 4.37 -45.19 -19.97
C SER A 422 5.25 -45.95 -18.97
N ALA A 423 4.61 -46.74 -18.12
CA ALA A 423 5.31 -47.71 -17.30
C ALA A 423 6.04 -48.66 -18.25
N ALA A 424 7.35 -48.41 -18.43
CA ALA A 424 8.20 -49.39 -19.10
C ALA A 424 8.22 -50.62 -18.20
N SER A 425 7.54 -51.66 -18.65
CA SER A 425 7.59 -53.02 -18.11
C SER A 425 9.03 -53.45 -18.04
N ALA A 426 9.55 -53.62 -16.83
CA ALA A 426 10.74 -54.43 -16.62
C ALA A 426 10.34 -55.89 -16.76
N ALA A 427 10.66 -56.44 -17.91
CA ALA A 427 10.71 -57.88 -18.10
C ALA A 427 12.14 -58.25 -18.54
N ASN A 428 12.72 -59.09 -17.73
CA ASN A 428 13.97 -59.89 -17.82
C ASN A 428 15.19 -59.30 -17.16
#